data_051fd31e3e603b1c3662b7ed21c7a146
#
_entry.id   051fd31e3e603b1c3662b7ed21c7a146
#
_cell.length_a   1.000
_cell.length_b   1.000
_cell.length_c   1.000
_cell.angle_alpha   90.00
_cell.angle_beta   90.00
_cell.angle_gamma   90.00
#
_symmetry.space_group_name_H-M   'P 1'
#
loop_
_entity.id
_entity.type
_entity.pdbx_description
1 polymer ?
#
loop_
_entity_poly.entity_id
_entity_poly.type
_entity_poly.pdbx_seq_one_letter_code
_entity_poly.pdbx_strand_id
1 'polypeptide(L)'
;KDLFPIAEPDSSDSGNFDNILEFLMLTGRTLQESIMMMIPEAWQSNDIMNQDKRAFYEYSSSLMEPWDGPASIVFTDGNYIGAVLDRNGLRPSRYYVTKDDKVIMASEVGVLPVDPSNVLMKGRLQPGKMFLIDFEEGRMVPDEEIKEKIYKANPYKKWTKEQIVALEEITDKKVSKPKLTEDLISRMQAFGYTVETMQFMLLPIVRELRDPLGSMGNDAALACLSDKPRLI
;
A
#
# COMPACT_ATOMS: atom_id res chain seq x y z
N LYS A 1 10.56 -26.03 0.10
CA LYS A 1 10.45 -26.38 -1.34
C LYS A 1 9.01 -26.77 -1.71
N ASP A 2 8.30 -27.46 -0.84
CA ASP A 2 6.96 -28.01 -1.12
C ASP A 2 5.86 -26.93 -1.17
N LEU A 3 6.15 -25.71 -0.70
CA LEU A 3 5.24 -24.56 -0.71
C LEU A 3 5.50 -23.58 -1.88
N PHE A 4 6.52 -23.82 -2.71
CA PHE A 4 6.83 -22.93 -3.83
C PHE A 4 6.18 -23.43 -5.15
N PRO A 5 5.68 -22.48 -5.95
CA PRO A 5 5.57 -21.03 -5.71
C PRO A 5 4.39 -20.70 -4.78
N ILE A 6 4.56 -19.74 -3.87
CA ILE A 6 3.47 -19.22 -3.01
C ILE A 6 2.58 -18.29 -3.84
N ALA A 7 3.21 -17.38 -4.58
CA ALA A 7 2.53 -16.53 -5.56
C ALA A 7 2.62 -17.21 -6.94
N GLU A 8 1.48 -17.39 -7.56
CA GLU A 8 1.37 -18.04 -8.88
C GLU A 8 1.37 -16.99 -9.99
N PRO A 9 2.26 -17.11 -10.99
CA PRO A 9 2.38 -16.10 -12.06
C PRO A 9 1.10 -15.84 -12.85
N ASP A 10 0.27 -16.87 -13.01
CA ASP A 10 -0.97 -16.82 -13.80
C ASP A 10 -2.23 -16.61 -12.94
N SER A 11 -2.06 -16.43 -11.62
CA SER A 11 -3.17 -16.17 -10.70
C SER A 11 -3.56 -14.68 -10.69
N SER A 12 -4.78 -14.39 -10.23
CA SER A 12 -5.21 -13.01 -9.99
C SER A 12 -4.48 -12.42 -8.78
N ASP A 13 -4.41 -11.09 -8.70
CA ASP A 13 -3.84 -10.39 -7.54
C ASP A 13 -4.52 -10.81 -6.23
N SER A 14 -5.85 -10.96 -6.23
CA SER A 14 -6.60 -11.42 -5.06
C SER A 14 -6.30 -12.87 -4.68
N GLY A 15 -6.09 -13.75 -5.66
CA GLY A 15 -5.68 -15.14 -5.39
C GLY A 15 -4.29 -15.21 -4.78
N ASN A 16 -3.35 -14.43 -5.31
CA ASN A 16 -2.00 -14.32 -4.73
C ASN A 16 -2.03 -13.68 -3.34
N PHE A 17 -2.92 -12.72 -3.11
CA PHE A 17 -3.11 -12.15 -1.78
C PHE A 17 -3.54 -13.22 -0.76
N ASP A 18 -4.51 -14.06 -1.10
CA ASP A 18 -4.97 -15.16 -0.23
C ASP A 18 -3.84 -16.15 0.07
N ASN A 19 -3.08 -16.55 -0.94
CA ASN A 19 -1.95 -17.47 -0.77
C ASN A 19 -0.88 -16.91 0.18
N ILE A 20 -0.57 -15.63 0.05
CA ILE A 20 0.42 -14.96 0.91
C ILE A 20 -0.12 -14.79 2.32
N LEU A 21 -1.38 -14.43 2.48
CA LEU A 21 -2.04 -14.32 3.78
C LEU A 21 -2.02 -15.65 4.52
N GLU A 22 -2.42 -16.73 3.87
CA GLU A 22 -2.36 -18.08 4.44
C GLU A 22 -0.93 -18.46 4.81
N PHE A 23 0.03 -18.21 3.95
CA PHE A 23 1.44 -18.47 4.24
C PHE A 23 1.94 -17.72 5.49
N LEU A 24 1.62 -16.44 5.62
CA LEU A 24 2.00 -15.66 6.79
C LEU A 24 1.38 -16.23 8.07
N MET A 25 0.11 -16.62 8.03
CA MET A 25 -0.56 -17.26 9.17
C MET A 25 0.06 -18.62 9.53
N LEU A 26 0.44 -19.42 8.53
CA LEU A 26 1.15 -20.69 8.76
C LEU A 26 2.53 -20.50 9.39
N THR A 27 3.13 -19.32 9.28
CA THR A 27 4.38 -18.99 10.00
C THR A 27 4.15 -18.60 11.46
N GLY A 28 2.93 -18.67 11.97
CA GLY A 28 2.57 -18.39 13.36
C GLY A 28 2.14 -16.95 13.64
N ARG A 29 1.94 -16.14 12.60
CA ARG A 29 1.39 -14.78 12.72
C ARG A 29 -0.12 -14.82 12.88
N THR A 30 -0.67 -13.84 13.57
CA THR A 30 -2.12 -13.68 13.64
C THR A 30 -2.66 -13.13 12.32
N LEU A 31 -3.95 -13.34 12.06
CA LEU A 31 -4.64 -12.79 10.90
C LEU A 31 -4.45 -11.25 10.82
N GLN A 32 -4.66 -10.57 11.94
CA GLN A 32 -4.54 -9.12 12.05
C GLN A 32 -3.11 -8.63 11.79
N GLU A 33 -2.11 -9.32 12.33
CA GLU A 33 -0.70 -9.01 12.08
C GLU A 33 -0.36 -9.17 10.59
N SER A 34 -0.78 -10.27 9.99
CA SER A 34 -0.54 -10.55 8.57
C SER A 34 -1.16 -9.49 7.67
N ILE A 35 -2.40 -9.08 7.96
CA ILE A 35 -3.07 -7.99 7.23
C ILE A 35 -2.33 -6.65 7.41
N MET A 36 -1.85 -6.33 8.61
CA MET A 36 -1.06 -5.11 8.84
C MET A 36 0.26 -5.11 8.06
N MET A 37 0.88 -6.28 7.89
CA MET A 37 2.10 -6.42 7.09
C MET A 37 1.81 -6.23 5.59
N MET A 38 0.73 -6.83 5.10
CA MET A 38 0.37 -6.80 3.68
C MET A 38 -0.19 -5.46 3.24
N ILE A 39 -0.97 -4.79 4.10
CA ILE A 39 -1.60 -3.49 3.81
C ILE A 39 -1.27 -2.51 4.95
N PRO A 40 -0.05 -1.99 4.98
CA PRO A 40 0.35 -1.03 6.00
C PRO A 40 -0.34 0.32 5.78
N GLU A 41 -0.59 1.04 6.88
CA GLU A 41 -0.91 2.45 6.81
C GLU A 41 0.31 3.29 6.33
N ALA A 42 0.08 4.53 5.93
CA ALA A 42 1.17 5.44 5.54
C ALA A 42 2.04 5.77 6.77
N TRP A 43 3.23 5.17 6.87
CA TRP A 43 4.09 5.24 8.05
C TRP A 43 5.42 5.99 7.80
N GLN A 44 5.96 5.93 6.59
CA GLN A 44 7.32 6.41 6.30
C GLN A 44 7.52 7.91 6.60
N SER A 45 6.57 8.74 6.17
CA SER A 45 6.61 10.20 6.35
C SER A 45 5.68 10.69 7.48
N ASN A 46 5.34 9.82 8.42
CA ASN A 46 4.45 10.15 9.53
C ASN A 46 5.25 10.37 10.82
N ASP A 47 5.66 11.61 11.07
CA ASP A 47 6.50 11.96 12.21
C ASP A 47 5.75 11.89 13.57
N ILE A 48 4.42 11.88 13.54
CA ILE A 48 3.59 11.80 14.76
C ILE A 48 3.20 10.36 15.12
N MET A 49 3.55 9.38 14.28
CA MET A 49 3.25 7.98 14.54
C MET A 49 4.00 7.47 15.77
N ASN A 50 3.34 6.61 16.56
CA ASN A 50 3.99 5.90 17.66
C ASN A 50 5.23 5.15 17.17
N GLN A 51 6.35 5.31 17.88
CA GLN A 51 7.66 4.77 17.46
C GLN A 51 7.71 3.24 17.46
N ASP A 52 6.96 2.55 18.32
CA ASP A 52 6.90 1.09 18.32
C ASP A 52 6.08 0.58 17.15
N LYS A 53 4.97 1.27 16.81
CA LYS A 53 4.18 1.00 15.61
C LYS A 53 5.00 1.24 14.33
N ARG A 54 5.78 2.31 14.29
CA ARG A 54 6.70 2.60 13.18
C ARG A 54 7.74 1.48 13.02
N ALA A 55 8.33 1.02 14.11
CA ALA A 55 9.31 -0.06 14.10
C ALA A 55 8.72 -1.39 13.61
N PHE A 56 7.47 -1.67 13.94
CA PHE A 56 6.75 -2.82 13.37
C PHE A 56 6.65 -2.74 11.85
N TYR A 57 6.25 -1.58 11.30
CA TYR A 57 6.16 -1.41 9.84
C TYR A 57 7.52 -1.43 9.16
N GLU A 58 8.54 -0.85 9.76
CA GLU A 58 9.92 -0.89 9.27
C GLU A 58 10.44 -2.33 9.22
N TYR A 59 10.25 -3.10 10.29
CA TYR A 59 10.55 -4.51 10.33
C TYR A 59 9.81 -5.30 9.24
N SER A 60 8.51 -5.10 9.13
CA SER A 60 7.66 -5.78 8.16
C SER A 60 8.07 -5.48 6.72
N SER A 61 8.40 -4.22 6.42
CA SER A 61 8.84 -3.80 5.08
C SER A 61 10.21 -4.36 4.67
N SER A 62 11.02 -4.80 5.64
CA SER A 62 12.29 -5.50 5.34
C SER A 62 12.08 -6.97 4.97
N LEU A 63 10.92 -7.54 5.27
CA LEU A 63 10.58 -8.94 4.99
C LEU A 63 9.80 -9.12 3.69
N MET A 64 8.94 -8.17 3.35
CA MET A 64 8.09 -8.24 2.17
C MET A 64 7.67 -6.85 1.69
N GLU A 65 7.42 -6.73 0.40
CA GLU A 65 6.78 -5.55 -0.17
C GLU A 65 5.29 -5.51 0.20
N PRO A 66 4.76 -4.34 0.54
CA PRO A 66 3.34 -4.19 0.82
C PRO A 66 2.51 -4.29 -0.46
N TRP A 67 1.25 -4.71 -0.31
CA TRP A 67 0.28 -4.62 -1.38
C TRP A 67 -0.04 -3.15 -1.68
N ASP A 68 0.01 -2.76 -2.94
CA ASP A 68 -0.31 -1.40 -3.38
C ASP A 68 -1.42 -1.42 -4.43
N GLY A 69 -2.20 -0.35 -4.48
CA GLY A 69 -3.33 -0.20 -5.38
C GLY A 69 -4.69 -0.12 -4.68
N PRO A 70 -5.75 0.28 -5.41
CA PRO A 70 -7.08 0.45 -4.84
C PRO A 70 -7.67 -0.89 -4.38
N ALA A 71 -7.88 -1.03 -3.07
CA ALA A 71 -8.39 -2.25 -2.47
C ALA A 71 -9.41 -1.98 -1.35
N SER A 72 -10.41 -2.85 -1.26
CA SER A 72 -11.27 -3.03 -0.10
C SER A 72 -11.34 -4.52 0.17
N ILE A 73 -10.69 -4.96 1.23
CA ILE A 73 -10.46 -6.36 1.53
C ILE A 73 -11.24 -6.73 2.78
N VAL A 74 -12.02 -7.78 2.69
CA VAL A 74 -12.70 -8.43 3.81
C VAL A 74 -11.98 -9.74 4.07
N PHE A 75 -11.72 -10.05 5.33
CA PHE A 75 -10.99 -11.24 5.75
C PHE A 75 -11.63 -11.88 6.98
N THR A 76 -11.44 -13.18 7.14
CA THR A 76 -11.93 -13.96 8.29
C THR A 76 -11.10 -15.22 8.49
N ASP A 77 -11.00 -15.66 9.73
CA ASP A 77 -10.45 -16.97 10.13
C ASP A 77 -11.48 -17.82 10.89
N GLY A 78 -12.74 -17.39 10.92
CA GLY A 78 -13.81 -18.01 11.66
C GLY A 78 -14.01 -17.49 13.08
N ASN A 79 -12.97 -16.93 13.73
CA ASN A 79 -13.05 -16.28 15.04
C ASN A 79 -13.23 -14.76 14.91
N TYR A 80 -12.67 -14.22 13.85
CA TYR A 80 -12.74 -12.79 13.52
C TYR A 80 -13.33 -12.59 12.14
N ILE A 81 -14.00 -11.48 11.94
CA ILE A 81 -14.23 -10.90 10.63
C ILE A 81 -13.73 -9.47 10.63
N GLY A 82 -12.97 -9.12 9.61
CA GLY A 82 -12.42 -7.78 9.50
C GLY A 82 -12.44 -7.24 8.09
N ALA A 83 -12.15 -5.96 7.97
CA ALA A 83 -12.00 -5.29 6.70
C ALA A 83 -10.97 -4.16 6.78
N VAL A 84 -10.27 -3.95 5.68
CA VAL A 84 -9.32 -2.85 5.50
C VAL A 84 -9.47 -2.24 4.12
N LEU A 85 -9.14 -0.97 4.00
CA LEU A 85 -8.91 -0.30 2.74
C LEU A 85 -7.40 -0.20 2.46
N ASP A 86 -7.06 0.00 1.21
CA ASP A 86 -5.71 0.43 0.83
C ASP A 86 -5.30 1.69 1.60
N ARG A 87 -4.00 1.97 1.64
CA ARG A 87 -3.43 3.12 2.39
C ARG A 87 -4.03 4.49 2.02
N ASN A 88 -4.57 4.63 0.80
CA ASN A 88 -5.19 5.87 0.32
C ASN A 88 -6.72 5.85 0.47
N GLY A 89 -7.32 4.70 0.73
CA GLY A 89 -8.76 4.53 0.90
C GLY A 89 -9.57 4.88 -0.34
N LEU A 90 -9.08 4.48 -1.51
CA LEU A 90 -9.68 4.84 -2.80
C LEU A 90 -11.02 4.16 -3.06
N ARG A 91 -11.22 2.95 -2.51
CA ARG A 91 -12.49 2.23 -2.63
C ARG A 91 -13.45 2.62 -1.51
N PRO A 92 -14.73 2.88 -1.83
CA PRO A 92 -15.74 3.11 -0.81
C PRO A 92 -16.07 1.80 -0.08
N SER A 93 -16.31 1.88 1.22
CA SER A 93 -16.87 0.80 2.01
C SER A 93 -17.62 1.37 3.20
N ARG A 94 -18.86 0.92 3.39
CA ARG A 94 -19.76 1.42 4.43
C ARG A 94 -20.30 0.27 5.24
N TYR A 95 -20.63 0.53 6.51
CA TYR A 95 -21.21 -0.47 7.38
C TYR A 95 -22.38 0.08 8.21
N TYR A 96 -23.25 -0.83 8.59
CA TYR A 96 -24.27 -0.64 9.60
C TYR A 96 -24.08 -1.66 10.71
N VAL A 97 -24.27 -1.22 11.94
CA VAL A 97 -24.47 -2.09 13.10
C VAL A 97 -25.93 -1.95 13.49
N THR A 98 -26.63 -3.07 13.64
CA THR A 98 -28.04 -3.10 13.95
C THR A 98 -28.29 -3.42 15.42
N LYS A 99 -29.48 -3.12 15.92
CA LYS A 99 -29.89 -3.40 17.31
C LYS A 99 -30.08 -4.90 17.60
N ASP A 100 -30.20 -5.70 16.54
CA ASP A 100 -30.29 -7.16 16.60
C ASP A 100 -28.93 -7.83 16.34
N ASP A 101 -27.85 -7.14 16.70
CA ASP A 101 -26.46 -7.64 16.71
C ASP A 101 -25.94 -8.14 15.34
N LYS A 102 -26.36 -7.47 14.27
CA LYS A 102 -25.83 -7.72 12.93
C LYS A 102 -24.94 -6.58 12.47
N VAL A 103 -23.89 -6.94 11.75
CA VAL A 103 -23.07 -5.98 11.01
C VAL A 103 -23.21 -6.25 9.52
N ILE A 104 -23.55 -5.23 8.78
CA ILE A 104 -23.72 -5.28 7.33
C ILE A 104 -22.71 -4.32 6.73
N MET A 105 -21.81 -4.85 5.91
CA MET A 105 -20.80 -4.07 5.21
C MET A 105 -20.92 -4.26 3.71
N ALA A 106 -20.84 -3.17 2.96
CA ALA A 106 -20.87 -3.17 1.51
C ALA A 106 -20.15 -1.93 0.95
N SER A 107 -19.77 -1.98 -0.32
CA SER A 107 -19.24 -0.82 -1.05
C SER A 107 -20.25 0.34 -1.11
N GLU A 108 -21.53 0.01 -1.14
CA GLU A 108 -22.63 0.97 -1.28
C GLU A 108 -23.70 0.78 -0.21
N VAL A 109 -24.44 1.84 0.10
CA VAL A 109 -25.63 1.77 0.93
C VAL A 109 -26.82 1.20 0.14
N GLY A 110 -27.67 0.43 0.81
CA GLY A 110 -28.90 -0.10 0.21
C GLY A 110 -28.74 -1.43 -0.51
N VAL A 111 -27.59 -2.08 -0.41
CA VAL A 111 -27.37 -3.45 -0.94
C VAL A 111 -28.29 -4.45 -0.24
N LEU A 112 -28.50 -4.28 1.05
CA LEU A 112 -29.54 -4.99 1.81
C LEU A 112 -30.52 -3.96 2.39
N PRO A 113 -31.83 -4.21 2.31
CA PRO A 113 -32.81 -3.39 2.99
C PRO A 113 -32.64 -3.54 4.51
N VAL A 114 -32.34 -2.43 5.17
CA VAL A 114 -32.26 -2.35 6.63
C VAL A 114 -33.28 -1.32 7.09
N ASP A 115 -34.13 -1.71 8.04
CA ASP A 115 -35.06 -0.78 8.66
C ASP A 115 -34.25 0.31 9.40
N PRO A 116 -34.43 1.60 9.06
CA PRO A 116 -33.70 2.69 9.73
C PRO A 116 -33.89 2.70 11.25
N SER A 117 -35.05 2.22 11.76
CA SER A 117 -35.31 2.12 13.20
C SER A 117 -34.46 1.07 13.90
N ASN A 118 -33.97 0.07 13.15
CA ASN A 118 -33.10 -1.01 13.65
C ASN A 118 -31.61 -0.65 13.60
N VAL A 119 -31.23 0.44 12.95
CA VAL A 119 -29.81 0.86 12.86
C VAL A 119 -29.37 1.45 14.19
N LEU A 120 -28.36 0.83 14.81
CA LEU A 120 -27.69 1.31 16.02
C LEU A 120 -26.59 2.31 15.66
N MET A 121 -25.74 1.94 14.70
CA MET A 121 -24.62 2.75 14.25
C MET A 121 -24.37 2.56 12.75
N LYS A 122 -23.90 3.59 12.10
CA LYS A 122 -23.45 3.55 10.71
C LYS A 122 -22.11 4.26 10.55
N GLY A 123 -21.28 3.73 9.68
CA GLY A 123 -19.97 4.29 9.43
C GLY A 123 -19.42 3.94 8.06
N ARG A 124 -18.19 4.37 7.84
CA ARG A 124 -17.40 4.01 6.65
C ARG A 124 -16.03 3.52 7.11
N LEU A 125 -15.43 2.63 6.35
CA LEU A 125 -14.04 2.29 6.53
C LEU A 125 -13.16 3.53 6.28
N GLN A 126 -12.08 3.59 7.00
CA GLN A 126 -11.09 4.67 6.88
C GLN A 126 -9.76 4.10 6.42
N PRO A 127 -9.02 4.81 5.55
CA PRO A 127 -7.70 4.37 5.12
C PRO A 127 -6.78 4.20 6.35
N GLY A 128 -5.95 3.17 6.32
CA GLY A 128 -5.02 2.88 7.39
C GLY A 128 -5.64 2.40 8.70
N LYS A 129 -6.96 2.14 8.74
CA LYS A 129 -7.64 1.58 9.91
C LYS A 129 -8.24 0.22 9.62
N MET A 130 -8.07 -0.68 10.55
CA MET A 130 -8.68 -2.00 10.53
C MET A 130 -10.05 -1.96 11.20
N PHE A 131 -11.05 -2.43 10.49
CA PHE A 131 -12.35 -2.77 11.07
C PHE A 131 -12.30 -4.24 11.49
N LEU A 132 -12.64 -4.56 12.72
CA LEU A 132 -12.59 -5.93 13.23
C LEU A 132 -13.76 -6.21 14.17
N ILE A 133 -14.36 -7.37 14.00
CA ILE A 133 -15.33 -7.95 14.92
C ILE A 133 -14.73 -9.23 15.49
N ASP A 134 -14.72 -9.32 16.80
CA ASP A 134 -14.35 -10.51 17.55
C ASP A 134 -15.64 -11.26 17.89
N PHE A 135 -15.79 -12.50 17.40
CA PHE A 135 -16.97 -13.30 17.63
C PHE A 135 -16.98 -13.94 19.04
N GLU A 136 -15.82 -14.15 19.64
CA GLU A 136 -15.74 -14.67 21.00
C GLU A 136 -16.12 -13.59 22.02
N GLU A 137 -15.60 -12.37 21.85
CA GLU A 137 -15.92 -11.23 22.70
C GLU A 137 -17.28 -10.58 22.32
N GLY A 138 -17.82 -10.88 21.14
CA GLY A 138 -19.10 -10.33 20.64
C GLY A 138 -19.05 -8.82 20.45
N ARG A 139 -17.93 -8.23 20.06
CA ARG A 139 -17.76 -6.77 19.91
C ARG A 139 -16.93 -6.36 18.70
N MET A 140 -17.11 -5.11 18.33
CA MET A 140 -16.16 -4.43 17.46
C MET A 140 -14.91 -4.05 18.26
N VAL A 141 -13.73 -4.42 17.75
CA VAL A 141 -12.44 -4.10 18.38
C VAL A 141 -11.91 -2.80 17.80
N PRO A 142 -11.54 -1.80 18.63
CA PRO A 142 -10.96 -0.56 18.15
C PRO A 142 -9.61 -0.78 17.43
N ASP A 143 -9.38 -0.07 16.33
CA ASP A 143 -8.15 -0.16 15.54
C ASP A 143 -6.86 0.00 16.37
N GLU A 144 -6.84 0.99 17.27
CA GLU A 144 -5.66 1.22 18.12
C GLU A 144 -5.41 0.06 19.09
N GLU A 145 -6.46 -0.59 19.61
CA GLU A 145 -6.34 -1.77 20.48
C GLU A 145 -5.70 -2.95 19.72
N ILE A 146 -6.15 -3.19 18.50
CA ILE A 146 -5.60 -4.24 17.63
C ILE A 146 -4.12 -3.98 17.37
N LYS A 147 -3.81 -2.80 16.90
CA LYS A 147 -2.47 -2.40 16.51
C LYS A 147 -1.52 -2.38 17.69
N GLU A 148 -1.98 -1.87 18.83
CA GLU A 148 -1.18 -1.82 20.06
C GLU A 148 -0.78 -3.23 20.52
N LYS A 149 -1.70 -4.18 20.48
CA LYS A 149 -1.43 -5.58 20.82
C LYS A 149 -0.38 -6.18 19.88
N ILE A 150 -0.41 -5.85 18.60
CA ILE A 150 0.50 -6.38 17.59
C ILE A 150 1.90 -5.76 17.73
N TYR A 151 2.02 -4.42 17.69
CA TYR A 151 3.34 -3.80 17.69
C TYR A 151 4.08 -3.88 19.05
N LYS A 152 3.36 -4.20 20.13
CA LYS A 152 3.96 -4.50 21.44
C LYS A 152 4.26 -5.97 21.67
N ALA A 153 3.78 -6.88 20.82
CA ALA A 153 3.99 -8.31 20.98
C ALA A 153 5.47 -8.72 20.91
N ASN A 154 6.27 -8.00 20.14
CA ASN A 154 7.68 -8.30 19.93
C ASN A 154 8.54 -7.02 20.00
N PRO A 155 9.83 -7.15 20.27
CA PRO A 155 10.74 -6.00 20.39
C PRO A 155 11.23 -5.51 19.01
N TYR A 156 10.32 -5.16 18.10
CA TYR A 156 10.62 -4.74 16.73
C TYR A 156 11.64 -3.61 16.67
N LYS A 157 11.55 -2.62 17.55
CA LYS A 157 12.48 -1.51 17.62
C LYS A 157 13.92 -1.93 17.94
N LYS A 158 14.08 -2.99 18.74
CA LYS A 158 15.39 -3.56 19.01
C LYS A 158 15.91 -4.26 17.76
N TRP A 159 15.06 -5.08 17.12
CA TRP A 159 15.45 -5.84 15.95
C TRP A 159 15.82 -4.94 14.76
N THR A 160 15.04 -3.92 14.46
CA THR A 160 15.37 -2.96 13.39
C THR A 160 16.69 -2.25 13.67
N LYS A 161 16.90 -1.79 14.89
CA LYS A 161 18.14 -1.11 15.28
C LYS A 161 19.40 -2.01 15.18
N GLU A 162 19.25 -3.29 15.47
CA GLU A 162 20.38 -4.23 15.49
C GLU A 162 20.68 -4.86 14.13
N GLN A 163 19.67 -4.97 13.25
CA GLN A 163 19.78 -5.75 12.01
C GLN A 163 19.70 -4.93 10.73
N ILE A 164 19.06 -3.76 10.75
CA ILE A 164 19.00 -2.90 9.57
C ILE A 164 20.26 -2.05 9.50
N VAL A 165 20.98 -2.17 8.38
CA VAL A 165 22.16 -1.37 8.07
C VAL A 165 21.80 -0.38 6.97
N ALA A 166 22.04 0.90 7.22
CA ALA A 166 21.79 1.94 6.22
C ALA A 166 22.74 1.78 5.03
N LEU A 167 22.24 2.05 3.83
CA LEU A 167 23.03 1.94 2.60
C LEU A 167 24.29 2.80 2.67
N GLU A 168 24.20 3.97 3.27
CA GLU A 168 25.30 4.92 3.46
C GLU A 168 26.42 4.36 4.34
N GLU A 169 26.10 3.45 5.26
CA GLU A 169 27.10 2.79 6.13
C GLU A 169 27.88 1.70 5.40
N ILE A 170 27.32 1.14 4.32
CA ILE A 170 27.95 0.08 3.52
C ILE A 170 28.79 0.68 2.39
N THR A 171 28.47 1.89 1.95
CA THR A 171 29.14 2.52 0.80
C THR A 171 30.27 3.43 1.21
N ASP A 172 31.49 2.91 1.21
CA ASP A 172 32.73 3.71 1.35
C ASP A 172 33.10 4.57 0.10
N LYS A 173 32.30 4.47 -0.95
CA LYS A 173 32.60 5.12 -2.22
C LYS A 173 32.03 6.54 -2.26
N LYS A 174 32.91 7.53 -2.10
CA LYS A 174 32.64 8.87 -2.61
C LYS A 174 32.36 8.74 -4.11
N VAL A 175 31.10 8.82 -4.49
CA VAL A 175 30.70 8.87 -5.90
C VAL A 175 31.40 10.09 -6.52
N SER A 176 32.39 9.87 -7.37
CA SER A 176 33.00 10.95 -8.12
C SER A 176 31.94 11.54 -9.04
N LYS A 177 31.78 12.87 -8.98
CA LYS A 177 30.90 13.56 -9.93
C LYS A 177 31.35 13.18 -11.34
N PRO A 178 30.43 12.76 -12.22
CA PRO A 178 30.77 12.45 -13.59
C PRO A 178 31.44 13.69 -14.23
N LYS A 179 32.56 13.49 -14.85
CA LYS A 179 33.21 14.57 -15.62
C LYS A 179 32.33 14.87 -16.82
N LEU A 180 31.97 16.13 -16.98
CA LEU A 180 31.36 16.60 -18.22
C LEU A 180 32.36 16.34 -19.36
N THR A 181 31.94 15.55 -20.33
CA THR A 181 32.75 15.23 -21.50
C THR A 181 32.40 16.19 -22.64
N GLU A 182 33.33 16.47 -23.52
CA GLU A 182 33.15 17.35 -24.68
C GLU A 182 32.08 16.82 -25.66
N ASP A 183 31.77 15.54 -25.57
CA ASP A 183 30.77 14.84 -26.39
C ASP A 183 29.36 14.77 -25.77
N LEU A 184 29.05 15.60 -24.75
CA LEU A 184 27.83 15.55 -24.01
C LEU A 184 26.57 15.63 -24.93
N ILE A 185 26.60 16.51 -25.93
CA ILE A 185 25.45 16.67 -26.87
C ILE A 185 25.28 15.40 -27.69
N SER A 186 26.34 14.83 -28.22
CA SER A 186 26.29 13.59 -29.01
C SER A 186 25.77 12.42 -28.18
N ARG A 187 26.17 12.36 -26.92
CA ARG A 187 25.66 11.34 -25.98
C ARG A 187 24.18 11.55 -25.67
N MET A 188 23.76 12.77 -25.40
CA MET A 188 22.36 13.10 -25.20
C MET A 188 21.52 12.67 -26.41
N GLN A 189 21.96 12.98 -27.62
CA GLN A 189 21.31 12.57 -28.86
C GLN A 189 21.26 11.04 -29.01
N ALA A 190 22.34 10.36 -28.68
CA ALA A 190 22.41 8.89 -28.74
C ALA A 190 21.39 8.22 -27.79
N PHE A 191 21.08 8.87 -26.66
CA PHE A 191 20.06 8.41 -25.71
C PHE A 191 18.69 9.03 -25.96
N GLY A 192 18.47 9.73 -27.07
CA GLY A 192 17.17 10.30 -27.44
C GLY A 192 16.76 11.55 -26.67
N TYR A 193 17.67 12.20 -25.96
CA TYR A 193 17.38 13.46 -25.28
C TYR A 193 17.40 14.63 -26.25
N THR A 194 16.34 15.44 -26.23
CA THR A 194 16.23 16.68 -26.98
C THR A 194 16.33 17.90 -26.07
N VAL A 195 16.41 19.08 -26.64
CA VAL A 195 16.39 20.34 -25.88
C VAL A 195 15.06 20.49 -25.13
N GLU A 196 13.95 20.08 -25.74
CA GLU A 196 12.62 20.08 -25.14
C GLU A 196 12.57 19.13 -23.93
N THR A 197 13.12 17.92 -24.08
CA THR A 197 13.20 16.97 -22.96
C THR A 197 13.95 17.57 -21.78
N MET A 198 15.05 18.27 -22.06
CA MET A 198 15.83 18.92 -20.99
C MET A 198 15.07 20.06 -20.34
N GLN A 199 14.46 20.96 -21.13
CA GLN A 199 13.84 22.19 -20.63
C GLN A 199 12.49 21.95 -19.99
N PHE A 200 11.67 21.09 -20.58
CA PHE A 200 10.27 20.93 -20.17
C PHE A 200 10.02 19.70 -19.28
N MET A 201 10.92 18.72 -19.31
CA MET A 201 10.79 17.53 -18.47
C MET A 201 11.81 17.50 -17.33
N LEU A 202 13.11 17.45 -17.66
CA LEU A 202 14.13 17.21 -16.64
C LEU A 202 14.40 18.42 -15.76
N LEU A 203 14.41 19.62 -16.34
CA LEU A 203 14.71 20.84 -15.58
C LEU A 203 13.67 21.16 -14.50
N PRO A 204 12.35 21.05 -14.75
CA PRO A 204 11.33 21.17 -13.70
C PRO A 204 11.49 20.15 -12.57
N ILE A 205 11.78 18.89 -12.90
CA ILE A 205 12.01 17.84 -11.89
C ILE A 205 13.16 18.23 -10.97
N VAL A 206 14.29 18.68 -11.57
CA VAL A 206 15.51 18.97 -10.80
C VAL A 206 15.41 20.28 -10.01
N ARG A 207 14.78 21.33 -10.59
CA ARG A 207 14.71 22.65 -9.98
C ARG A 207 13.55 22.82 -9.02
N GLU A 208 12.40 22.26 -9.38
CA GLU A 208 11.13 22.52 -8.71
C GLU A 208 10.65 21.33 -7.89
N LEU A 209 11.36 20.18 -8.00
CA LEU A 209 11.03 18.92 -7.32
C LEU A 209 9.58 18.49 -7.51
N ARG A 210 9.07 18.69 -8.72
CA ARG A 210 7.69 18.33 -9.11
C ARG A 210 7.67 17.63 -10.45
N ASP A 211 6.58 16.90 -10.70
CA ASP A 211 6.33 16.28 -11.99
C ASP A 211 6.13 17.34 -13.09
N PRO A 212 6.68 17.13 -14.29
CA PRO A 212 6.58 18.05 -15.42
C PRO A 212 5.22 17.93 -16.14
N LEU A 213 4.12 18.08 -15.42
CA LEU A 213 2.76 17.88 -15.95
C LEU A 213 2.45 18.74 -17.18
N GLY A 214 3.01 19.95 -17.25
CA GLY A 214 2.83 20.84 -18.39
C GLY A 214 3.50 20.37 -19.68
N SER A 215 4.45 19.42 -19.59
CA SER A 215 5.14 18.85 -20.74
C SER A 215 4.47 17.58 -21.30
N MET A 216 3.48 17.06 -20.61
CA MET A 216 2.76 15.84 -21.02
C MET A 216 1.62 16.15 -22.00
N GLY A 217 1.30 17.43 -22.20
CA GLY A 217 0.35 17.87 -23.22
C GLY A 217 0.99 17.80 -24.61
N ASN A 218 0.38 17.05 -25.50
CA ASN A 218 0.74 17.02 -26.90
C ASN A 218 -0.47 17.45 -27.71
N ASP A 219 -0.35 18.56 -28.42
CA ASP A 219 -1.40 19.08 -29.30
C ASP A 219 -1.51 18.31 -30.64
N ALA A 220 -0.63 17.33 -30.85
CA ALA A 220 -0.77 16.43 -31.99
C ALA A 220 -1.96 15.50 -31.80
N ALA A 221 -2.71 15.30 -32.88
CA ALA A 221 -3.78 14.28 -32.87
C ALA A 221 -3.24 12.91 -32.43
N LEU A 222 -4.04 12.19 -31.63
CA LEU A 222 -3.69 10.84 -31.22
C LEU A 222 -3.30 10.02 -32.44
N ALA A 223 -2.17 9.32 -32.37
CA ALA A 223 -1.64 8.55 -33.50
C ALA A 223 -2.64 7.53 -34.07
N CYS A 224 -3.48 6.96 -33.21
CA CYS A 224 -4.55 6.03 -33.61
C CYS A 224 -5.74 6.71 -34.32
N LEU A 225 -5.90 8.04 -34.19
CA LEU A 225 -6.97 8.83 -34.83
C LEU A 225 -6.47 9.64 -36.03
N SER A 226 -5.20 9.51 -36.39
CA SER A 226 -4.62 10.19 -37.55
C SER A 226 -5.01 9.53 -38.87
N ASP A 227 -4.91 10.27 -39.99
CA ASP A 227 -5.15 9.71 -41.34
C ASP A 227 -4.21 8.52 -41.66
N LYS A 228 -3.12 8.40 -40.94
CA LYS A 228 -2.20 7.24 -40.99
C LYS A 228 -2.05 6.69 -39.57
N PRO A 229 -3.00 5.87 -39.10
CA PRO A 229 -2.96 5.32 -37.77
C PRO A 229 -1.63 4.59 -37.49
N ARG A 230 -1.06 4.85 -36.33
CA ARG A 230 0.14 4.18 -35.84
C ARG A 230 -0.20 3.51 -34.51
N LEU A 231 0.45 2.40 -34.26
CA LEU A 231 0.46 1.81 -32.92
C LEU A 231 1.23 2.76 -31.96
N ILE A 232 0.66 2.94 -30.77
CA ILE A 232 1.27 3.71 -29.69
C ILE A 232 2.24 2.80 -28.97
#